data_f3aa19606b96d7a04d36083beacb0b17
#
_entry.id   f3aa19606b96d7a04d36083beacb0b17
#
_cell.length_a   1.000
_cell.length_b   1.000
_cell.length_c   1.000
_cell.angle_alpha   90.00
_cell.angle_beta   90.00
_cell.angle_gamma   90.00
#
_symmetry.space_group_name_H-M   'P 1'
#
loop_
_entity.id
_entity.type
_entity.pdbx_description
1 polymer ?
#
loop_
_entity_poly.entity_id
_entity_poly.type
_entity_poly.pdbx_seq_one_letter_code
_entity_poly.pdbx_strand_id
1 'polypeptide(L)'
;MRSKYIVIEGLEGAGKTTARNVVVDTLKSLGVADMVFTREPGGTQLAEKLRSLVLDIKSVGDEVITDKAEVLMFYAARVQLVETVIKPALAEGKWVIGDRHDLSTQAYQGGGRGIDQTMLATLRDAVLGDFRPDLTLYLDVTPEVGLKIGRAHV
;
A
#
# COMPACT_ATOMS: atom_id res chain seq x y z
N MET A 1 25.14 0.46 3.00
CA MET A 1 23.95 -0.41 3.25
C MET A 1 23.07 -0.38 2.01
N ARG A 2 22.69 -1.56 1.51
CA ARG A 2 21.84 -1.67 0.32
C ARG A 2 20.43 -1.14 0.65
N SER A 3 19.86 -0.36 -0.27
CA SER A 3 18.52 0.19 -0.08
C SER A 3 17.46 -0.91 0.01
N LYS A 4 16.42 -0.65 0.80
CA LYS A 4 15.35 -1.59 1.07
C LYS A 4 13.99 -0.95 0.89
N TYR A 5 13.00 -1.79 0.62
CA TYR A 5 11.60 -1.42 0.56
C TYR A 5 10.90 -1.92 1.83
N ILE A 6 10.41 -0.97 2.63
CA ILE A 6 9.70 -1.24 3.89
C ILE A 6 8.26 -0.79 3.72
N VAL A 7 7.34 -1.66 4.08
CA VAL A 7 5.90 -1.38 4.00
C VAL A 7 5.29 -1.39 5.39
N ILE A 8 4.40 -0.44 5.64
CA ILE A 8 3.62 -0.38 6.87
C ILE A 8 2.17 -0.71 6.51
N GLU A 9 1.65 -1.76 7.09
CA GLU A 9 0.30 -2.26 6.85
C GLU A 9 -0.54 -2.13 8.12
N GLY A 10 -1.83 -2.00 7.96
CA GLY A 10 -2.77 -1.93 9.08
C GLY A 10 -4.03 -1.18 8.72
N LEU A 11 -5.02 -1.27 9.60
CA LEU A 11 -6.28 -0.57 9.45
C LEU A 11 -6.11 0.93 9.71
N GLU A 12 -7.06 1.72 9.22
CA GLU A 12 -7.12 3.13 9.56
C GLU A 12 -7.16 3.31 11.09
N GLY A 13 -6.40 4.28 11.58
CA GLY A 13 -6.31 4.55 13.01
C GLY A 13 -5.45 3.57 13.80
N ALA A 14 -4.71 2.68 13.14
CA ALA A 14 -3.84 1.72 13.81
C ALA A 14 -2.50 2.32 14.28
N GLY A 15 -2.25 3.60 14.01
CA GLY A 15 -0.99 4.24 14.38
C GLY A 15 0.09 4.14 13.31
N LYS A 16 -0.28 3.97 12.05
CA LYS A 16 0.68 3.85 10.94
C LYS A 16 1.58 5.07 10.80
N THR A 17 1.05 6.28 10.99
CA THR A 17 1.85 7.50 10.92
C THR A 17 2.93 7.52 11.99
N THR A 18 2.59 7.14 13.22
CA THR A 18 3.56 7.05 14.30
C THR A 18 4.64 6.00 14.00
N ALA A 19 4.22 4.82 13.52
CA ALA A 19 5.15 3.76 13.13
C ALA A 19 6.08 4.22 12.00
N ARG A 20 5.55 4.92 11.00
CA ARG A 20 6.35 5.49 9.92
C ARG A 20 7.41 6.45 10.45
N ASN A 21 7.03 7.34 11.38
CA ASN A 21 7.97 8.30 11.95
C ASN A 21 9.09 7.60 12.71
N VAL A 22 8.78 6.53 13.45
CA VAL A 22 9.78 5.71 14.15
C VAL A 22 10.74 5.07 13.15
N VAL A 23 10.21 4.51 12.06
CA VAL A 23 11.04 3.89 11.01
C VAL A 23 11.96 4.93 10.38
N VAL A 24 11.42 6.09 10.02
CA VAL A 24 12.21 7.17 9.41
C VAL A 24 13.33 7.63 10.34
N ASP A 25 13.00 7.89 11.59
CA ASP A 25 14.00 8.37 12.58
C ASP A 25 15.10 7.33 12.81
N THR A 26 14.70 6.05 12.89
CA THR A 26 15.65 4.94 13.04
C THR A 26 16.59 4.86 11.84
N LEU A 27 16.07 4.92 10.63
CA LEU A 27 16.87 4.86 9.41
C LEU A 27 17.84 6.06 9.32
N LYS A 28 17.37 7.25 9.67
CA LYS A 28 18.26 8.44 9.71
C LYS A 28 19.39 8.25 10.70
N SER A 29 19.12 7.69 11.87
CA SER A 29 20.13 7.42 12.87
C SER A 29 21.16 6.38 12.40
N LEU A 30 20.79 5.52 11.46
CA LEU A 30 21.67 4.53 10.84
C LEU A 30 22.40 5.05 9.60
N GLY A 31 22.22 6.33 9.26
CA GLY A 31 22.92 6.97 8.16
C GLY A 31 22.18 6.94 6.82
N VAL A 32 20.92 6.53 6.79
CA VAL A 32 20.12 6.56 5.56
C VAL A 32 19.68 8.01 5.30
N ALA A 33 20.12 8.58 4.17
CA ALA A 33 19.83 9.97 3.82
C ALA A 33 18.62 10.11 2.89
N ASP A 34 18.51 9.24 1.90
CA ASP A 34 17.51 9.37 0.83
C ASP A 34 16.40 8.35 1.00
N MET A 35 15.18 8.85 1.16
CA MET A 35 13.98 8.03 1.30
C MET A 35 12.88 8.55 0.38
N VAL A 36 12.14 7.62 -0.22
CA VAL A 36 10.95 7.90 -1.01
C VAL A 36 9.75 7.34 -0.27
N PHE A 37 8.70 8.14 -0.17
CA PHE A 37 7.48 7.74 0.52
C PHE A 37 6.40 7.46 -0.51
N THR A 38 5.71 6.33 -0.36
CA THR A 38 4.64 5.91 -1.26
C THR A 38 3.40 5.54 -0.47
N ARG A 39 2.28 5.49 -1.17
CA ARG A 39 1.02 4.97 -0.61
C ARG A 39 0.29 4.16 -1.66
N GLU A 40 -0.53 3.22 -1.25
CA GLU A 40 -1.34 2.44 -2.15
C GLU A 40 -2.80 2.39 -1.68
N PRO A 41 -3.73 2.54 -2.62
CA PRO A 41 -3.53 2.86 -4.03
C PRO A 41 -3.12 4.32 -4.20
N GLY A 42 -2.22 4.61 -5.15
CA GLY A 42 -1.78 5.97 -5.43
C GLY A 42 -0.29 6.08 -5.72
N GLY A 43 0.26 7.28 -5.58
CA GLY A 43 1.69 7.55 -5.70
C GLY A 43 2.19 7.90 -7.09
N THR A 44 1.37 7.77 -8.13
CA THR A 44 1.63 8.24 -9.49
C THR A 44 0.39 8.91 -10.03
N GLN A 45 0.49 9.67 -11.12
CA GLN A 45 -0.68 10.32 -11.71
C GLN A 45 -1.76 9.29 -12.09
N LEU A 46 -1.37 8.22 -12.75
CA LEU A 46 -2.30 7.15 -13.12
C LEU A 46 -2.89 6.48 -11.88
N ALA A 47 -2.05 6.13 -10.94
CA ALA A 47 -2.48 5.45 -9.72
C ALA A 47 -3.43 6.32 -8.88
N GLU A 48 -3.18 7.64 -8.81
CA GLU A 48 -4.09 8.55 -8.10
C GLU A 48 -5.46 8.66 -8.79
N LYS A 49 -5.49 8.65 -10.12
CA LYS A 49 -6.75 8.63 -10.86
C LYS A 49 -7.53 7.34 -10.63
N LEU A 50 -6.83 6.20 -10.62
CA LEU A 50 -7.45 4.92 -10.29
C LEU A 50 -7.96 4.89 -8.86
N ARG A 51 -7.20 5.47 -7.93
CA ARG A 51 -7.64 5.62 -6.53
C ARG A 51 -8.96 6.39 -6.46
N SER A 52 -9.07 7.51 -7.17
CA SER A 52 -10.29 8.32 -7.19
C SER A 52 -11.48 7.52 -7.72
N LEU A 53 -11.27 6.74 -8.78
CA LEU A 53 -12.33 5.89 -9.35
C LEU A 53 -12.81 4.84 -8.35
N VAL A 54 -11.89 4.23 -7.61
CA VAL A 54 -12.21 3.12 -6.69
C VAL A 54 -12.84 3.62 -5.40
N LEU A 55 -12.33 4.73 -4.84
CA LEU A 55 -12.75 5.20 -3.52
C LEU A 55 -13.95 6.13 -3.54
N ASP A 56 -14.21 6.81 -4.66
CA ASP A 56 -15.38 7.67 -4.79
C ASP A 56 -16.55 6.85 -5.31
N ILE A 57 -17.53 6.58 -4.45
CA ILE A 57 -18.70 5.77 -4.79
C ILE A 57 -19.54 6.37 -5.92
N LYS A 58 -19.37 7.65 -6.22
CA LYS A 58 -20.10 8.35 -7.28
C LYS A 58 -19.26 8.64 -8.52
N SER A 59 -18.02 8.12 -8.56
CA SER A 59 -17.09 8.44 -9.64
C SER A 59 -17.60 8.02 -11.03
N VAL A 60 -18.41 6.99 -11.10
CA VAL A 60 -18.98 6.46 -12.35
C VAL A 60 -20.51 6.60 -12.36
N GLY A 61 -21.07 7.56 -11.65
CA GLY A 61 -22.51 7.79 -11.57
C GLY A 61 -23.20 6.68 -10.80
N ASP A 62 -24.28 6.17 -11.39
CA ASP A 62 -25.09 5.11 -10.75
C ASP A 62 -24.59 3.70 -11.08
N GLU A 63 -23.57 3.58 -11.90
CA GLU A 63 -23.00 2.28 -12.24
C GLU A 63 -22.27 1.68 -11.04
N VAL A 64 -22.41 0.39 -10.84
CA VAL A 64 -21.69 -0.33 -9.78
C VAL A 64 -20.37 -0.86 -10.33
N ILE A 65 -19.28 -0.50 -9.67
CA ILE A 65 -17.95 -1.08 -9.98
C ILE A 65 -17.95 -2.51 -9.42
N THR A 66 -17.76 -3.49 -10.29
CA THR A 66 -17.73 -4.89 -9.84
C THR A 66 -16.49 -5.17 -8.98
N ASP A 67 -16.57 -6.18 -8.12
CA ASP A 67 -15.44 -6.55 -7.26
C ASP A 67 -14.21 -6.91 -8.09
N LYS A 68 -14.38 -7.63 -9.19
CA LYS A 68 -13.25 -7.99 -10.06
C LYS A 68 -12.63 -6.77 -10.74
N ALA A 69 -13.47 -5.83 -11.22
CA ALA A 69 -12.98 -4.59 -11.82
C ALA A 69 -12.19 -3.77 -10.80
N GLU A 70 -12.68 -3.69 -9.57
CA GLU A 70 -12.01 -2.98 -8.49
C GLU A 70 -10.62 -3.58 -8.20
N VAL A 71 -10.54 -4.91 -8.09
CA VAL A 71 -9.27 -5.62 -7.87
C VAL A 71 -8.29 -5.34 -9.01
N LEU A 72 -8.75 -5.38 -10.25
CA LEU A 72 -7.90 -5.09 -11.41
C LEU A 72 -7.39 -3.65 -11.39
N MET A 73 -8.21 -2.70 -10.97
CA MET A 73 -7.80 -1.30 -10.84
C MET A 73 -6.75 -1.12 -9.73
N PHE A 74 -6.89 -1.82 -8.61
CA PHE A 74 -5.89 -1.80 -7.54
C PHE A 74 -4.55 -2.32 -8.05
N TYR A 75 -4.55 -3.42 -8.80
CA TYR A 75 -3.30 -3.98 -9.34
C TYR A 75 -2.72 -3.12 -10.45
N ALA A 76 -3.56 -2.46 -11.27
CA ALA A 76 -3.08 -1.50 -12.26
C ALA A 76 -2.36 -0.33 -11.59
N ALA A 77 -2.94 0.22 -10.52
CA ALA A 77 -2.33 1.30 -9.75
C ALA A 77 -1.00 0.85 -9.13
N ARG A 78 -0.98 -0.35 -8.58
CA ARG A 78 0.21 -0.92 -7.94
C ARG A 78 1.35 -1.15 -8.90
N VAL A 79 1.10 -1.79 -10.05
CA VAL A 79 2.18 -2.06 -11.01
C VAL A 79 2.75 -0.77 -11.57
N GLN A 80 1.93 0.25 -11.77
CA GLN A 80 2.41 1.57 -12.21
C GLN A 80 3.35 2.16 -11.17
N LEU A 81 2.98 2.12 -9.89
CA LEU A 81 3.82 2.61 -8.81
C LEU A 81 5.12 1.81 -8.69
N VAL A 82 5.03 0.49 -8.70
CA VAL A 82 6.20 -0.39 -8.55
C VAL A 82 7.21 -0.16 -9.67
N GLU A 83 6.76 -0.17 -10.92
CA GLU A 83 7.66 -0.10 -12.07
C GLU A 83 8.22 1.30 -12.31
N THR A 84 7.48 2.36 -11.99
CA THR A 84 7.90 3.72 -12.31
C THR A 84 8.47 4.49 -11.13
N VAL A 85 8.22 4.09 -9.90
CA VAL A 85 8.69 4.79 -8.70
C VAL A 85 9.54 3.90 -7.81
N ILE A 86 9.02 2.76 -7.38
CA ILE A 86 9.68 1.95 -6.35
C ILE A 86 10.97 1.31 -6.88
N LYS A 87 10.88 0.54 -7.95
CA LYS A 87 12.06 -0.12 -8.51
C LYS A 87 13.14 0.87 -8.94
N PRO A 88 12.81 1.98 -9.63
CA PRO A 88 13.82 2.99 -9.94
C PRO A 88 14.47 3.61 -8.71
N ALA A 89 13.70 3.92 -7.67
CA ALA A 89 14.25 4.47 -6.44
C ALA A 89 15.25 3.51 -5.79
N LEU A 90 14.86 2.24 -5.68
CA LEU A 90 15.76 1.21 -5.12
C LEU A 90 17.03 1.06 -5.95
N ALA A 91 16.93 1.12 -7.28
CA ALA A 91 18.08 1.06 -8.17
C ALA A 91 19.05 2.24 -7.98
N GLU A 92 18.52 3.39 -7.59
CA GLU A 92 19.30 4.59 -7.29
C GLU A 92 19.87 4.60 -5.86
N GLY A 93 19.63 3.56 -5.08
CA GLY A 93 20.10 3.46 -3.70
C GLY A 93 19.21 4.17 -2.68
N LYS A 94 18.01 4.60 -3.07
CA LYS A 94 17.09 5.24 -2.15
C LYS A 94 16.22 4.19 -1.46
N TRP A 95 15.96 4.39 -0.18
CA TRP A 95 15.04 3.54 0.56
C TRP A 95 13.60 3.96 0.24
N VAL A 96 12.69 3.00 0.21
CA VAL A 96 11.26 3.26 -0.03
C VAL A 96 10.47 2.85 1.20
N ILE A 97 9.65 3.77 1.70
CA ILE A 97 8.76 3.55 2.83
C ILE A 97 7.34 3.66 2.29
N GLY A 98 6.65 2.53 2.24
CA GLY A 98 5.32 2.44 1.66
C GLY A 98 4.22 2.33 2.71
N ASP A 99 3.12 3.03 2.48
CA ASP A 99 1.88 2.85 3.22
C ASP A 99 1.00 1.92 2.40
N ARG A 100 0.84 0.69 2.89
CA ARG A 100 0.13 -0.42 2.25
C ARG A 100 0.85 -1.00 1.03
N HIS A 101 0.54 -2.25 0.74
CA HIS A 101 0.96 -3.01 -0.43
C HIS A 101 -0.02 -4.18 -0.62
N ASP A 102 0.45 -5.29 -1.23
CA ASP A 102 -0.38 -6.44 -1.60
C ASP A 102 -1.15 -7.06 -0.42
N LEU A 103 -0.56 -7.06 0.77
CA LEU A 103 -1.22 -7.64 1.95
C LEU A 103 -2.56 -6.97 2.23
N SER A 104 -2.61 -5.62 2.14
CA SER A 104 -3.87 -4.88 2.32
C SER A 104 -4.90 -5.24 1.25
N THR A 105 -4.47 -5.38 -0.01
CA THR A 105 -5.37 -5.81 -1.09
C THR A 105 -5.95 -7.18 -0.80
N GLN A 106 -5.12 -8.13 -0.39
CA GLN A 106 -5.60 -9.47 -0.05
C GLN A 106 -6.56 -9.46 1.13
N ALA A 107 -6.29 -8.66 2.15
CA ALA A 107 -7.15 -8.54 3.32
C ALA A 107 -8.52 -7.92 2.97
N TYR A 108 -8.51 -6.83 2.21
CA TYR A 108 -9.75 -6.11 1.88
C TYR A 108 -10.54 -6.79 0.77
N GLN A 109 -9.89 -7.25 -0.28
CA GLN A 109 -10.59 -7.82 -1.43
C GLN A 109 -10.89 -9.30 -1.24
N GLY A 110 -9.93 -10.08 -0.76
CA GLY A 110 -10.14 -11.51 -0.56
C GLY A 110 -11.00 -11.84 0.63
N GLY A 111 -10.81 -11.15 1.75
CA GLY A 111 -11.56 -11.40 2.98
C GLY A 111 -12.85 -10.63 3.09
N GLY A 112 -12.89 -9.39 2.59
CA GLY A 112 -14.02 -8.48 2.78
C GLY A 112 -15.03 -8.47 1.64
N ARG A 113 -14.63 -8.87 0.43
CA ARG A 113 -15.45 -8.75 -0.78
C ARG A 113 -15.74 -10.09 -1.47
N GLY A 114 -15.30 -11.20 -0.89
CA GLY A 114 -15.56 -12.52 -1.46
C GLY A 114 -14.82 -12.83 -2.75
N ILE A 115 -13.75 -12.09 -3.05
CA ILE A 115 -12.90 -12.39 -4.21
C ILE A 115 -12.11 -13.66 -3.93
N ASP A 116 -12.05 -14.54 -4.94
CA ASP A 116 -11.32 -15.80 -4.86
C ASP A 116 -9.82 -15.55 -4.57
N GLN A 117 -9.32 -16.20 -3.53
CA GLN A 117 -7.91 -16.11 -3.14
C GLN A 117 -6.98 -16.59 -4.25
N THR A 118 -7.40 -17.58 -5.03
CA THR A 118 -6.62 -18.07 -6.18
C THR A 118 -6.46 -16.98 -7.23
N MET A 119 -7.53 -16.24 -7.51
CA MET A 119 -7.47 -15.11 -8.45
C MET A 119 -6.52 -14.04 -7.97
N LEU A 120 -6.58 -13.68 -6.68
CA LEU A 120 -5.67 -12.68 -6.10
C LEU A 120 -4.21 -13.12 -6.19
N ALA A 121 -3.92 -14.37 -5.86
CA ALA A 121 -2.56 -14.90 -5.94
C ALA A 121 -2.06 -14.91 -7.40
N THR A 122 -2.91 -15.28 -8.34
CA THR A 122 -2.58 -15.30 -9.77
C THR A 122 -2.27 -13.89 -10.27
N LEU A 123 -3.10 -12.91 -9.92
CA LEU A 123 -2.88 -11.51 -10.30
C LEU A 123 -1.58 -10.97 -9.70
N ARG A 124 -1.35 -11.25 -8.42
CA ARG A 124 -0.12 -10.82 -7.76
C ARG A 124 1.11 -11.38 -8.47
N ASP A 125 1.12 -12.66 -8.76
CA ASP A 125 2.26 -13.31 -9.40
C ASP A 125 2.47 -12.82 -10.83
N ALA A 126 1.37 -12.59 -11.57
CA ALA A 126 1.45 -12.10 -12.95
C ALA A 126 1.93 -10.63 -13.00
N VAL A 127 1.50 -9.81 -12.07
CA VAL A 127 1.75 -8.36 -12.08
C VAL A 127 3.06 -8.01 -11.38
N LEU A 128 3.32 -8.58 -10.21
CA LEU A 128 4.48 -8.25 -9.39
C LEU A 128 5.64 -9.24 -9.55
N GLY A 129 5.38 -10.43 -10.06
CA GLY A 129 6.40 -11.48 -10.12
C GLY A 129 6.92 -11.80 -8.73
N ASP A 130 8.23 -11.81 -8.59
CA ASP A 130 8.89 -12.08 -7.31
C ASP A 130 9.09 -10.81 -6.48
N PHE A 131 8.64 -9.66 -6.98
CA PHE A 131 8.84 -8.41 -6.26
C PHE A 131 8.02 -8.39 -4.98
N ARG A 132 8.69 -8.21 -3.86
CA ARG A 132 8.07 -8.15 -2.51
C ARG A 132 8.79 -7.10 -1.68
N PRO A 133 8.12 -6.52 -0.68
CA PRO A 133 8.82 -5.70 0.31
C PRO A 133 9.90 -6.51 1.01
N ASP A 134 10.99 -5.84 1.38
CA ASP A 134 12.04 -6.46 2.20
C ASP A 134 11.58 -6.66 3.64
N LEU A 135 10.74 -5.75 4.12
CA LEU A 135 10.16 -5.81 5.46
C LEU A 135 8.74 -5.26 5.43
N THR A 136 7.82 -5.96 6.05
CA THR A 136 6.46 -5.51 6.27
C THR A 136 6.21 -5.40 7.77
N LEU A 137 5.82 -4.19 8.20
CA LEU A 137 5.39 -3.94 9.58
C LEU A 137 3.86 -3.93 9.59
N TYR A 138 3.28 -4.94 10.21
CA TYR A 138 1.84 -5.06 10.31
C TYR A 138 1.38 -4.61 11.69
N LEU A 139 0.58 -3.55 11.73
CA LEU A 139 0.05 -3.01 12.98
C LEU A 139 -1.27 -3.73 13.31
N ASP A 140 -1.16 -4.72 14.17
CA ASP A 140 -2.29 -5.57 14.56
C ASP A 140 -2.92 -5.04 15.84
N VAL A 141 -3.89 -4.13 15.68
CA VAL A 141 -4.66 -3.59 16.79
C VAL A 141 -6.13 -3.88 16.56
N THR A 142 -6.91 -3.96 17.67
CA THR A 142 -8.35 -4.14 17.54
C THR A 142 -8.98 -2.89 16.89
N PRO A 143 -10.10 -3.02 16.18
CA PRO A 143 -10.78 -1.87 15.59
C PRO A 143 -11.09 -0.77 16.61
N GLU A 144 -11.46 -1.14 17.84
CA GLU A 144 -11.73 -0.17 18.91
C GLU A 144 -10.48 0.64 19.28
N VAL A 145 -9.35 -0.03 19.46
CA VAL A 145 -8.08 0.62 19.77
C VAL A 145 -7.64 1.49 18.60
N GLY A 146 -7.76 0.99 17.38
CA GLY A 146 -7.42 1.74 16.17
C GLY A 146 -8.21 3.03 16.04
N LEU A 147 -9.54 2.98 16.25
CA LEU A 147 -10.39 4.16 16.21
C LEU A 147 -10.00 5.16 17.30
N LYS A 148 -9.67 4.68 18.50
CA LYS A 148 -9.25 5.52 19.61
C LYS A 148 -7.93 6.24 19.31
N ILE A 149 -6.96 5.53 18.75
CA ILE A 149 -5.69 6.12 18.34
C ILE A 149 -5.92 7.17 17.26
N GLY A 150 -6.74 6.89 16.26
CA GLY A 150 -7.08 7.80 15.19
C GLY A 150 -7.71 9.11 15.71
N ARG A 151 -8.59 9.02 16.69
CA ARG A 151 -9.20 10.17 17.35
C ARG A 151 -8.19 11.00 18.13
N ALA A 152 -7.22 10.35 18.74
CA ALA A 152 -6.20 11.05 19.53
C ALA A 152 -5.22 11.84 18.65
N HIS A 153 -5.07 11.48 17.38
CA HIS A 153 -4.14 12.10 16.44
C HIS A 153 -4.79 13.01 15.40
N VAL A 154 -6.09 13.21 15.50
CA VAL A 154 -6.83 14.11 14.60
C VAL A 154 -6.71 15.55 15.03
#